data_8f17fbd164c6aa3d4651eaeb0e4816dd
#
_entry.id   8f17fbd164c6aa3d4651eaeb0e4816dd
#
_cell.length_a   1.000
_cell.length_b   1.000
_cell.length_c   1.000
_cell.angle_alpha   90.00
_cell.angle_beta   90.00
_cell.angle_gamma   90.00
#
_symmetry.space_group_name_H-M   'P 1'
#
loop_
_entity.id
_entity.type
_entity.pdbx_description
1 polymer ?
#
loop_
_entity_poly.entity_id
_entity_poly.type
_entity_poly.pdbx_seq_one_letter_code
_entity_poly.pdbx_strand_id
1 'polypeptide(L)'
;MNSLSSQSSLAINQCPAKKVIVAHYHFFKNAGTSVDVILKQNFGAAWSQIEFPKISQQSNSQLVQNWLVKQQNISAFSSHTALFPLPILDNTLVLPIVFLRHPIIRLWSVYNFERKHRQILNHSIKLAQSKDFAGYLNYQLDQAPNRSCRNFQTY
;
A
#
# COMPACT_ATOMS: atom_id res chain seq x y z
N MET A 1 -5.97 8.47 -70.19
CA MET A 1 -5.88 9.33 -69.00
C MET A 1 -6.27 8.48 -67.81
N ASN A 2 -5.28 7.91 -67.14
CA ASN A 2 -5.46 7.05 -65.95
C ASN A 2 -5.07 7.86 -64.74
N SER A 3 -6.02 8.16 -63.89
CA SER A 3 -5.81 8.78 -62.57
C SER A 3 -5.63 7.66 -61.54
N LEU A 4 -4.40 7.45 -61.09
CA LEU A 4 -4.07 6.61 -59.93
C LEU A 4 -4.37 7.43 -58.64
N SER A 5 -5.41 7.08 -57.93
CA SER A 5 -5.67 7.55 -56.60
C SER A 5 -4.91 6.67 -55.61
N SER A 6 -3.76 7.12 -55.15
CA SER A 6 -3.03 6.51 -54.03
C SER A 6 -3.70 6.86 -52.73
N GLN A 7 -4.46 5.93 -52.17
CA GLN A 7 -4.90 6.01 -50.77
C GLN A 7 -3.74 5.55 -49.89
N SER A 8 -3.03 6.51 -49.32
CA SER A 8 -2.11 6.25 -48.19
C SER A 8 -2.93 6.06 -46.91
N SER A 9 -3.18 4.80 -46.54
CA SER A 9 -3.70 4.46 -45.22
C SER A 9 -2.63 4.79 -44.16
N LEU A 10 -2.85 5.89 -43.46
CA LEU A 10 -2.12 6.17 -42.21
C LEU A 10 -2.43 5.06 -41.20
N ALA A 11 -1.53 4.10 -41.06
CA ALA A 11 -1.56 3.14 -39.97
C ALA A 11 -1.36 3.92 -38.68
N ILE A 12 -2.44 4.18 -37.97
CA ILE A 12 -2.39 4.69 -36.60
C ILE A 12 -1.73 3.55 -35.79
N ASN A 13 -0.46 3.72 -35.46
CA ASN A 13 0.21 2.87 -34.49
C ASN A 13 -0.52 3.02 -33.16
N GLN A 14 -1.50 2.14 -32.89
CA GLN A 14 -2.14 2.03 -31.59
C GLN A 14 -1.08 1.53 -30.63
N CYS A 15 -0.58 2.43 -29.79
CA CYS A 15 0.23 2.06 -28.65
C CYS A 15 -0.58 1.05 -27.81
N PRO A 16 -0.07 -0.16 -27.55
CA PRO A 16 -0.83 -1.15 -26.80
C PRO A 16 -1.24 -0.56 -25.44
N ALA A 17 -2.52 -0.67 -25.11
CA ALA A 17 -3.04 -0.15 -23.85
C ALA A 17 -2.24 -0.77 -22.70
N LYS A 18 -1.58 0.07 -21.89
CA LYS A 18 -0.85 -0.40 -20.72
C LYS A 18 -1.83 -0.98 -19.71
N LYS A 19 -1.50 -2.15 -19.15
CA LYS A 19 -2.22 -2.69 -17.98
C LYS A 19 -2.08 -1.68 -16.84
N VAL A 20 -3.18 -1.41 -16.12
CA VAL A 20 -3.17 -0.55 -14.94
C VAL A 20 -3.42 -1.41 -13.71
N ILE A 21 -2.58 -1.25 -12.69
CA ILE A 21 -2.72 -1.91 -11.40
C ILE A 21 -2.77 -0.85 -10.31
N VAL A 22 -3.80 -0.91 -9.47
CA VAL A 22 -3.94 -0.05 -8.29
C VAL A 22 -3.22 -0.70 -7.12
N ALA A 23 -2.25 0.00 -6.54
CA ALA A 23 -1.45 -0.46 -5.40
C ALA A 23 -1.80 0.34 -4.15
N HIS A 24 -2.58 -0.23 -3.23
CA HIS A 24 -2.89 0.40 -1.96
C HIS A 24 -1.82 0.07 -0.92
N TYR A 25 -1.01 1.06 -0.59
CA TYR A 25 -0.06 1.02 0.52
C TYR A 25 -0.83 1.27 1.82
N HIS A 26 -1.24 0.17 2.47
CA HIS A 26 -2.11 0.20 3.64
C HIS A 26 -1.35 0.60 4.90
N PHE A 27 -1.12 1.90 5.08
CA PHE A 27 -0.45 2.43 6.25
C PHE A 27 -1.27 2.23 7.52
N PHE A 28 -0.60 1.78 8.58
CA PHE A 28 -1.25 1.45 9.85
C PHE A 28 -2.02 2.63 10.43
N LYS A 29 -3.30 2.43 10.72
CA LYS A 29 -4.26 3.41 11.27
C LYS A 29 -4.51 4.64 10.38
N ASN A 30 -4.39 4.49 9.08
CA ASN A 30 -4.69 5.49 8.05
C ASN A 30 -5.93 5.13 7.21
N ALA A 31 -6.96 4.55 7.83
CA ALA A 31 -8.24 4.17 7.20
C ALA A 31 -8.13 3.07 6.12
N GLY A 32 -7.04 2.31 6.10
CA GLY A 32 -6.79 1.32 5.04
C GLY A 32 -7.87 0.24 4.95
N THR A 33 -8.46 -0.21 6.07
CA THR A 33 -9.56 -1.19 6.05
C THR A 33 -10.76 -0.71 5.22
N SER A 34 -11.10 0.59 5.29
CA SER A 34 -12.18 1.16 4.46
C SER A 34 -11.80 1.16 2.98
N VAL A 35 -10.54 1.45 2.67
CA VAL A 35 -10.03 1.39 1.30
C VAL A 35 -10.05 -0.04 0.76
N ASP A 36 -9.64 -1.02 1.56
CA ASP A 36 -9.68 -2.44 1.19
C ASP A 36 -11.10 -2.90 0.85
N VAL A 37 -12.10 -2.46 1.63
CA VAL A 37 -13.51 -2.75 1.34
C VAL A 37 -13.92 -2.16 -0.01
N ILE A 38 -13.57 -0.90 -0.29
CA ILE A 38 -13.86 -0.23 -1.56
C ILE A 38 -13.18 -0.95 -2.73
N LEU A 39 -11.90 -1.28 -2.59
CA LEU A 39 -11.16 -1.99 -3.64
C LEU A 39 -11.74 -3.39 -3.89
N LYS A 40 -12.05 -4.13 -2.83
CA LYS A 40 -12.67 -5.46 -2.95
C LYS A 40 -14.04 -5.39 -3.65
N GLN A 41 -14.86 -4.38 -3.34
CA GLN A 41 -16.17 -4.20 -3.97
C GLN A 41 -16.06 -3.86 -5.46
N ASN A 42 -15.06 -3.05 -5.85
CA ASN A 42 -14.90 -2.60 -7.23
C ASN A 42 -14.13 -3.58 -8.12
N PHE A 43 -13.14 -4.30 -7.58
CA PHE A 43 -12.27 -5.19 -8.34
C PHE A 43 -12.61 -6.68 -8.16
N GLY A 44 -13.40 -7.04 -7.14
CA GLY A 44 -13.81 -8.43 -6.90
C GLY A 44 -12.63 -9.40 -6.84
N ALA A 45 -12.65 -10.42 -7.68
CA ALA A 45 -11.59 -11.43 -7.80
C ALA A 45 -10.27 -10.88 -8.36
N ALA A 46 -10.28 -9.69 -8.97
CA ALA A 46 -9.07 -9.02 -9.46
C ALA A 46 -8.38 -8.16 -8.37
N TRP A 47 -8.89 -8.16 -7.13
CA TRP A 47 -8.23 -7.58 -5.97
C TRP A 47 -7.62 -8.65 -5.08
N SER A 48 -6.44 -8.36 -4.51
CA SER A 48 -5.78 -9.25 -3.54
C SER A 48 -5.19 -8.46 -2.39
N GLN A 49 -5.23 -9.03 -1.19
CA GLN A 49 -4.42 -8.56 -0.07
C GLN A 49 -3.19 -9.46 0.04
N ILE A 50 -2.01 -8.85 0.08
CA ILE A 50 -0.73 -9.56 0.09
C ILE A 50 0.27 -8.89 1.03
N GLU A 51 1.05 -9.69 1.74
CA GLU A 51 2.12 -9.21 2.58
C GLU A 51 3.47 -9.72 2.09
N PHE A 52 4.47 -8.84 2.06
CA PHE A 52 5.81 -9.14 1.62
C PHE A 52 6.75 -9.34 2.83
N PRO A 53 7.71 -10.26 2.75
CA PRO A 53 8.64 -10.50 3.85
C PRO A 53 9.47 -9.25 4.14
N LYS A 54 9.67 -8.97 5.44
CA LYS A 54 10.47 -7.81 5.90
C LYS A 54 11.96 -8.05 5.73
N ILE A 55 12.40 -9.30 5.77
CA ILE A 55 13.79 -9.71 5.62
C ILE A 55 13.88 -10.51 4.33
N SER A 56 14.64 -10.00 3.38
CA SER A 56 14.86 -10.63 2.08
C SER A 56 16.20 -10.15 1.52
N GLN A 57 16.82 -10.95 0.66
CA GLN A 57 17.97 -10.53 -0.15
C GLN A 57 17.58 -9.57 -1.28
N GLN A 58 16.29 -9.56 -1.64
CA GLN A 58 15.74 -8.67 -2.65
C GLN A 58 15.16 -7.41 -2.00
N SER A 59 15.18 -6.29 -2.71
CA SER A 59 14.47 -5.10 -2.27
C SER A 59 12.96 -5.35 -2.25
N ASN A 60 12.24 -4.61 -1.40
CA ASN A 60 10.78 -4.75 -1.30
C ASN A 60 10.09 -4.48 -2.65
N SER A 61 10.54 -3.48 -3.40
CA SER A 61 10.06 -3.19 -4.76
C SER A 61 10.24 -4.37 -5.72
N GLN A 62 11.36 -5.08 -5.65
CA GLN A 62 11.60 -6.29 -6.45
C GLN A 62 10.68 -7.44 -6.04
N LEU A 63 10.39 -7.61 -4.74
CA LEU A 63 9.43 -8.61 -4.28
C LEU A 63 8.04 -8.33 -4.83
N VAL A 64 7.59 -7.08 -4.78
CA VAL A 64 6.30 -6.63 -5.35
C VAL A 64 6.29 -6.87 -6.86
N GLN A 65 7.35 -6.47 -7.57
CA GLN A 65 7.50 -6.68 -9.02
C GLN A 65 7.39 -8.15 -9.40
N ASN A 66 8.16 -9.03 -8.73
CA ASN A 66 8.18 -10.46 -8.99
C ASN A 66 6.81 -11.12 -8.73
N TRP A 67 6.10 -10.63 -7.71
CA TRP A 67 4.76 -11.10 -7.45
C TRP A 67 3.79 -10.65 -8.54
N LEU A 68 3.79 -9.36 -8.93
CA LEU A 68 2.91 -8.81 -9.97
C LEU A 68 3.10 -9.48 -11.34
N VAL A 69 4.33 -9.82 -11.71
CA VAL A 69 4.62 -10.54 -12.97
C VAL A 69 3.92 -11.89 -13.01
N LYS A 70 3.80 -12.56 -11.87
CA LYS A 70 3.12 -13.87 -11.75
C LYS A 70 1.58 -13.76 -11.71
N GLN A 71 1.05 -12.56 -11.43
CA GLN A 71 -0.39 -12.31 -11.23
C GLN A 71 -1.03 -11.70 -12.48
N GLN A 72 -1.45 -12.54 -13.44
CA GLN A 72 -2.02 -12.04 -14.70
C GLN A 72 -3.37 -11.34 -14.53
N ASN A 73 -4.20 -11.79 -13.57
CA ASN A 73 -5.58 -11.34 -13.40
C ASN A 73 -5.76 -10.24 -12.33
N ILE A 74 -4.68 -9.81 -11.67
CA ILE A 74 -4.76 -8.77 -10.64
C ILE A 74 -4.82 -7.38 -11.28
N SER A 75 -5.79 -6.59 -10.85
CA SER A 75 -5.95 -5.16 -11.19
C SER A 75 -5.82 -4.24 -9.99
N ALA A 76 -5.91 -4.78 -8.76
CA ALA A 76 -5.66 -4.02 -7.55
C ALA A 76 -5.08 -4.92 -6.45
N PHE A 77 -4.25 -4.36 -5.58
CA PHE A 77 -3.82 -5.03 -4.36
C PHE A 77 -3.64 -4.07 -3.19
N SER A 78 -3.72 -4.60 -1.98
CA SER A 78 -3.42 -3.89 -0.74
C SER A 78 -2.34 -4.61 0.04
N SER A 79 -1.44 -3.86 0.68
CA SER A 79 -0.37 -4.42 1.49
C SER A 79 0.02 -3.52 2.66
N HIS A 80 0.21 -4.12 3.85
CA HIS A 80 0.80 -3.43 5.00
C HIS A 80 2.33 -3.40 4.95
N THR A 81 2.93 -4.24 4.11
CA THR A 81 4.38 -4.45 4.08
C THR A 81 5.02 -4.07 2.74
N ALA A 82 4.24 -3.68 1.74
CA ALA A 82 4.78 -3.06 0.54
C ALA A 82 5.40 -1.70 0.89
N LEU A 83 6.63 -1.45 0.38
CA LEU A 83 7.41 -0.23 0.61
C LEU A 83 7.72 0.45 -0.73
N PHE A 84 7.97 1.74 -0.68
CA PHE A 84 8.52 2.50 -1.81
C PHE A 84 10.01 2.13 -2.04
N PRO A 85 10.52 2.29 -3.28
CA PRO A 85 9.86 2.84 -4.45
C PRO A 85 8.85 1.89 -5.09
N LEU A 86 7.99 2.44 -5.97
CA LEU A 86 7.06 1.62 -6.77
C LEU A 86 7.82 0.62 -7.65
N PRO A 87 7.27 -0.58 -7.88
CA PRO A 87 7.84 -1.52 -8.84
C PRO A 87 7.71 -0.96 -10.26
N ILE A 88 8.75 -1.19 -11.08
CA ILE A 88 8.78 -0.82 -12.49
C ILE A 88 8.49 -2.07 -13.30
N LEU A 89 7.46 -2.02 -14.14
CA LEU A 89 7.01 -3.12 -14.98
C LEU A 89 6.87 -2.65 -16.43
N ASP A 90 7.32 -3.47 -17.36
CA ASP A 90 7.07 -3.23 -18.78
C ASP A 90 5.56 -3.34 -19.05
N ASN A 91 5.03 -2.45 -19.86
CA ASN A 91 3.62 -2.43 -20.27
C ASN A 91 2.59 -2.41 -19.11
N THR A 92 3.00 -2.07 -17.87
CA THR A 92 2.11 -1.97 -16.72
C THR A 92 2.35 -0.68 -15.96
N LEU A 93 1.29 0.09 -15.73
CA LEU A 93 1.29 1.28 -14.90
C LEU A 93 0.82 0.90 -13.49
N VAL A 94 1.65 1.09 -12.49
CA VAL A 94 1.28 0.90 -11.07
C VAL A 94 0.89 2.25 -10.48
N LEU A 95 -0.37 2.39 -10.10
CA LEU A 95 -0.93 3.61 -9.49
C LEU A 95 -1.02 3.42 -7.97
N PRO A 96 -0.23 4.18 -7.18
CA PRO A 96 -0.28 4.05 -5.73
C PRO A 96 -1.49 4.78 -5.14
N ILE A 97 -2.15 4.14 -4.17
CA ILE A 97 -3.06 4.79 -3.24
C ILE A 97 -2.37 4.85 -1.88
N VAL A 98 -2.22 6.05 -1.34
CA VAL A 98 -1.65 6.31 -0.02
C VAL A 98 -2.56 7.24 0.74
N PHE A 99 -3.09 6.78 1.87
CA PHE A 99 -3.84 7.64 2.78
C PHE A 99 -2.93 8.10 3.92
N LEU A 100 -2.86 9.40 4.08
CA LEU A 100 -2.15 10.03 5.19
C LEU A 100 -3.13 10.57 6.21
N ARG A 101 -2.76 10.50 7.47
CA ARG A 101 -3.52 11.05 8.58
C ARG A 101 -2.63 11.96 9.41
N HIS A 102 -3.22 13.00 9.98
CA HIS A 102 -2.48 13.87 10.90
C HIS A 102 -1.79 13.02 11.99
N PRO A 103 -0.47 13.19 12.24
CA PRO A 103 0.31 12.29 13.09
C PRO A 103 -0.28 12.08 14.48
N ILE A 104 -0.70 13.15 15.16
CA ILE A 104 -1.29 13.08 16.51
C ILE A 104 -2.61 12.30 16.49
N ILE A 105 -3.48 12.57 15.50
CA ILE A 105 -4.76 11.86 15.38
C ILE A 105 -4.53 10.38 15.03
N ARG A 106 -3.49 10.07 14.25
CA ARG A 106 -3.10 8.70 13.98
C ARG A 106 -2.62 8.00 15.25
N LEU A 107 -1.75 8.63 16.05
CA LEU A 107 -1.27 8.10 17.33
C LEU A 107 -2.40 7.87 18.32
N TRP A 108 -3.36 8.79 18.41
CA TRP A 108 -4.58 8.58 19.19
C TRP A 108 -5.35 7.35 18.74
N SER A 109 -5.45 7.14 17.42
CA SER A 109 -6.09 5.95 16.87
C SER A 109 -5.31 4.66 17.16
N VAL A 110 -3.97 4.70 17.17
CA VAL A 110 -3.11 3.57 17.58
C VAL A 110 -3.34 3.25 19.06
N TYR A 111 -3.25 4.27 19.94
CA TYR A 111 -3.47 4.12 21.36
C TYR A 111 -4.83 3.47 21.69
N ASN A 112 -5.92 3.98 21.09
CA ASN A 112 -7.24 3.41 21.30
C ASN A 112 -7.38 1.99 20.75
N PHE A 113 -6.72 1.66 19.66
CA PHE A 113 -6.69 0.31 19.12
C PHE A 113 -5.94 -0.65 20.04
N GLU A 114 -4.73 -0.28 20.49
CA GLU A 114 -3.91 -1.10 21.38
C GLU A 114 -4.54 -1.24 22.77
N ARG A 115 -5.18 -0.18 23.29
CA ARG A 115 -5.88 -0.21 24.57
C ARG A 115 -7.05 -1.21 24.61
N LYS A 116 -7.72 -1.39 23.47
CA LYS A 116 -8.86 -2.33 23.34
C LYS A 116 -8.41 -3.74 22.99
N HIS A 117 -7.12 -3.98 22.80
CA HIS A 117 -6.62 -5.29 22.44
C HIS A 117 -6.81 -6.29 23.58
N ARG A 118 -7.39 -7.47 23.29
CA ARG A 118 -7.73 -8.45 24.35
C ARG A 118 -6.50 -9.15 24.94
N GLN A 119 -5.41 -9.20 24.19
CA GLN A 119 -4.18 -9.88 24.59
C GLN A 119 -3.01 -8.89 24.62
N ILE A 120 -2.15 -9.04 25.63
CA ILE A 120 -0.90 -8.26 25.72
C ILE A 120 0.16 -8.95 24.87
N LEU A 121 0.22 -8.59 23.58
CA LEU A 121 1.17 -9.17 22.64
C LEU A 121 2.54 -8.48 22.67
N ASN A 122 2.61 -7.25 23.15
CA ASN A 122 3.83 -6.47 23.22
C ASN A 122 3.76 -5.35 24.27
N HIS A 123 4.91 -4.71 24.50
CA HIS A 123 5.03 -3.65 25.51
C HIS A 123 4.17 -2.41 25.22
N SER A 124 3.98 -2.06 23.94
CA SER A 124 3.12 -0.92 23.54
C SER A 124 1.67 -1.13 23.95
N ILE A 125 1.14 -2.35 23.75
CA ILE A 125 -0.23 -2.72 24.19
C ILE A 125 -0.35 -2.62 25.72
N LYS A 126 0.64 -3.14 26.46
CA LYS A 126 0.67 -3.05 27.92
C LYS A 126 0.62 -1.58 28.38
N LEU A 127 1.41 -0.72 27.76
CA LEU A 127 1.42 0.72 28.08
C LEU A 127 0.08 1.40 27.75
N ALA A 128 -0.49 1.10 26.57
CA ALA A 128 -1.78 1.66 26.18
C ALA A 128 -2.91 1.28 27.16
N GLN A 129 -2.81 0.11 27.80
CA GLN A 129 -3.79 -0.36 28.80
C GLN A 129 -3.56 0.23 30.17
N SER A 130 -2.32 0.57 30.54
CA SER A 130 -1.93 1.01 31.90
C SER A 130 -1.71 2.51 32.05
N LYS A 131 -1.50 3.23 30.94
CA LYS A 131 -1.22 4.67 30.95
C LYS A 131 -2.33 5.44 30.21
N ASP A 132 -2.45 6.72 30.54
CA ASP A 132 -3.21 7.66 29.73
C ASP A 132 -2.49 7.94 28.39
N PHE A 133 -3.13 8.71 27.52
CA PHE A 133 -2.58 9.00 26.20
C PHE A 133 -1.27 9.80 26.28
N ALA A 134 -1.14 10.72 27.23
CA ALA A 134 0.06 11.52 27.41
C ALA A 134 1.26 10.65 27.81
N GLY A 135 1.08 9.77 28.79
CA GLY A 135 2.11 8.82 29.22
C GLY A 135 2.49 7.81 28.14
N TYR A 136 1.51 7.34 27.35
CA TYR A 136 1.74 6.49 26.20
C TYR A 136 2.54 7.23 25.11
N LEU A 137 2.16 8.47 24.79
CA LEU A 137 2.81 9.29 23.78
C LEU A 137 4.27 9.58 24.13
N ASN A 138 4.53 10.02 25.38
CA ASN A 138 5.89 10.30 25.85
C ASN A 138 6.79 9.07 25.69
N TYR A 139 6.30 7.90 26.11
CA TYR A 139 7.07 6.67 25.89
C TYR A 139 7.36 6.38 24.41
N GLN A 140 6.38 6.56 23.54
CA GLN A 140 6.57 6.31 22.11
C GLN A 140 7.58 7.29 21.48
N LEU A 141 7.58 8.54 21.92
CA LEU A 141 8.54 9.56 21.46
C LEU A 141 9.95 9.26 21.94
N ASP A 142 10.12 8.84 23.18
CA ASP A 142 11.43 8.60 23.79
C ASP A 142 12.06 7.27 23.36
N GLN A 143 11.27 6.19 23.35
CA GLN A 143 11.80 4.85 23.21
C GLN A 143 11.60 4.24 21.81
N ALA A 144 10.59 4.67 21.08
CA ALA A 144 10.24 4.08 19.79
C ALA A 144 9.71 5.10 18.78
N PRO A 145 10.43 6.24 18.55
CA PRO A 145 9.92 7.31 17.69
C PRO A 145 9.66 6.85 16.26
N ASN A 146 10.46 5.89 15.77
CA ASN A 146 10.35 5.37 14.40
C ASN A 146 9.28 4.29 14.24
N ARG A 147 8.72 3.76 15.32
CA ARG A 147 7.70 2.70 15.26
C ARG A 147 6.30 3.25 15.09
N SER A 148 5.87 4.09 16.02
CA SER A 148 4.48 4.54 16.09
C SER A 148 4.32 6.01 15.71
N CYS A 149 5.31 6.86 15.98
CA CYS A 149 5.26 8.28 15.63
C CYS A 149 5.54 8.48 14.14
N ARG A 150 6.46 7.70 13.57
CA ARG A 150 6.72 7.62 12.15
C ARG A 150 6.14 6.31 11.62
N ASN A 151 5.50 6.35 10.45
CA ASN A 151 5.00 5.12 9.88
C ASN A 151 6.18 4.31 9.30
N PHE A 152 6.37 3.07 9.75
CA PHE A 152 7.48 2.21 9.31
C PHE A 152 7.49 1.94 7.78
N GLN A 153 6.38 2.15 7.09
CA GLN A 153 6.28 1.99 5.64
C GLN A 153 6.84 3.20 4.85
N THR A 154 7.27 4.26 5.53
CA THR A 154 7.84 5.46 4.92
C THR A 154 9.37 5.53 5.00
N TYR A 155 10.04 4.44 5.44
CA TYR A 155 11.51 4.35 5.56
C TYR A 155 12.06 3.18 4.76
#